data_f9717a205c19eb64dff1261c7c94835f
#
_entry.id   f9717a205c19eb64dff1261c7c94835f
#
_cell.length_a   1.000
_cell.length_b   1.000
_cell.length_c   1.000
_cell.angle_alpha   90.00
_cell.angle_beta   90.00
_cell.angle_gamma   90.00
#
_symmetry.space_group_name_H-M   'P 1'
#
loop_
_entity.id
_entity.type
_entity.pdbx_description
1 polymer ?
#
loop_
_entity_poly.entity_id
_entity_poly.type
_entity_poly.pdbx_seq_one_letter_code
_entity_poly.pdbx_strand_id
1 'polypeptide(L)'
;MVKGAILRQGRQLLFVALTVALGISLATAMLNVMFDVGEKVNQELKAFGANITVTSKNSSILKDIYGLDDESAPKEYLKESDLGQIKTIFWTNNIVALSPHLNGHVTLDNGVSVPVSGTWFDHKMDLPTGEVFVTGEQYLKSWWQLDGEWPEEKEENSVLVGKDLAASLHVKKGDTLSYTNKDGTKGSFIVSGILTGGGEEDGEIIAYLPTVQKALGLEGKVDTVTVLSLIHISEPTRPLYISY
;
A
#
# COMPACT_ATOMS: atom_id res chain seq x y z
N MET A 1 -9.78 -10.23 -67.27
CA MET A 1 -11.03 -10.95 -66.98
C MET A 1 -11.50 -10.79 -65.52
N VAL A 2 -10.63 -10.75 -64.49
CA VAL A 2 -11.02 -10.64 -63.05
C VAL A 2 -11.74 -9.31 -62.72
N LYS A 3 -11.32 -8.15 -63.27
CA LYS A 3 -11.95 -6.84 -62.99
C LYS A 3 -13.40 -6.78 -63.44
N GLY A 4 -13.80 -7.42 -64.57
CA GLY A 4 -15.18 -7.43 -65.07
C GLY A 4 -16.13 -8.28 -64.22
N ALA A 5 -15.64 -9.37 -63.62
CA ALA A 5 -16.41 -10.23 -62.74
C ALA A 5 -16.71 -9.53 -61.39
N ILE A 6 -15.74 -8.78 -60.87
CA ILE A 6 -15.87 -8.02 -59.61
C ILE A 6 -16.93 -6.90 -59.75
N LEU A 7 -16.96 -6.18 -60.87
CA LEU A 7 -17.95 -5.12 -61.12
C LEU A 7 -19.37 -5.65 -61.32
N ARG A 8 -19.52 -6.86 -61.85
CA ARG A 8 -20.83 -7.49 -62.11
C ARG A 8 -21.46 -8.14 -60.87
N GLN A 9 -20.64 -8.49 -59.89
CA GLN A 9 -21.07 -9.08 -58.60
C GLN A 9 -20.86 -8.12 -57.43
N GLY A 10 -20.66 -6.83 -57.69
CA GLY A 10 -20.29 -5.84 -56.68
C GLY A 10 -21.22 -5.77 -55.45
N ARG A 11 -22.51 -6.02 -55.63
CA ARG A 11 -23.48 -6.06 -54.51
C ARG A 11 -23.23 -7.28 -53.60
N GLN A 12 -22.96 -8.45 -54.13
CA GLN A 12 -22.69 -9.64 -53.36
C GLN A 12 -21.36 -9.53 -52.60
N LEU A 13 -20.33 -8.99 -53.26
CA LEU A 13 -19.03 -8.73 -52.63
C LEU A 13 -19.12 -7.70 -51.53
N LEU A 14 -19.96 -6.68 -51.71
CA LEU A 14 -20.19 -5.66 -50.66
C LEU A 14 -20.88 -6.26 -49.46
N PHE A 15 -21.88 -7.12 -49.60
CA PHE A 15 -22.51 -7.82 -48.49
C PHE A 15 -21.53 -8.74 -47.75
N VAL A 16 -20.71 -9.50 -48.49
CA VAL A 16 -19.67 -10.38 -47.88
C VAL A 16 -18.64 -9.52 -47.14
N ALA A 17 -18.16 -8.44 -47.70
CA ALA A 17 -17.22 -7.53 -47.05
C ALA A 17 -17.83 -6.91 -45.78
N LEU A 18 -19.10 -6.51 -45.81
CA LEU A 18 -19.80 -5.95 -44.67
C LEU A 18 -19.98 -6.97 -43.53
N THR A 19 -20.35 -8.21 -43.86
CA THR A 19 -20.50 -9.26 -42.84
C THR A 19 -19.16 -9.62 -42.21
N VAL A 20 -18.07 -9.71 -42.99
CA VAL A 20 -16.72 -9.94 -42.46
C VAL A 20 -16.26 -8.78 -41.60
N ALA A 21 -16.50 -7.52 -42.06
CA ALA A 21 -16.13 -6.34 -41.29
C ALA A 21 -16.88 -6.27 -39.95
N LEU A 22 -18.18 -6.58 -39.93
CA LEU A 22 -18.97 -6.67 -38.69
C LEU A 22 -18.46 -7.75 -37.77
N GLY A 23 -18.12 -8.95 -38.29
CA GLY A 23 -17.58 -10.04 -37.50
C GLY A 23 -16.24 -9.69 -36.84
N ILE A 24 -15.32 -9.10 -37.61
CA ILE A 24 -14.01 -8.67 -37.10
C ILE A 24 -14.20 -7.52 -36.10
N SER A 25 -15.04 -6.55 -36.39
CA SER A 25 -15.31 -5.43 -35.49
C SER A 25 -15.85 -5.90 -34.14
N LEU A 26 -16.82 -6.84 -34.15
CA LEU A 26 -17.37 -7.41 -32.92
C LEU A 26 -16.31 -8.19 -32.12
N ALA A 27 -15.52 -9.01 -32.80
CA ALA A 27 -14.44 -9.77 -32.14
C ALA A 27 -13.39 -8.84 -31.53
N THR A 28 -12.98 -7.80 -32.25
CA THR A 28 -12.02 -6.80 -31.75
C THR A 28 -12.61 -6.01 -30.57
N ALA A 29 -13.88 -5.63 -30.65
CA ALA A 29 -14.55 -4.94 -29.54
C ALA A 29 -14.62 -5.82 -28.28
N MET A 30 -14.96 -7.10 -28.43
CA MET A 30 -14.98 -8.05 -27.30
C MET A 30 -13.59 -8.25 -26.67
N LEU A 31 -12.56 -8.36 -27.50
CA LEU A 31 -11.18 -8.48 -27.00
C LEU A 31 -10.75 -7.21 -26.24
N ASN A 32 -11.02 -6.03 -26.78
CA ASN A 32 -10.70 -4.76 -26.12
C ASN A 32 -11.42 -4.64 -24.78
N VAL A 33 -12.71 -4.96 -24.72
CA VAL A 33 -13.47 -4.94 -23.46
C VAL A 33 -12.89 -5.95 -22.46
N MET A 34 -12.53 -7.15 -22.93
CA MET A 34 -11.96 -8.17 -22.04
C MET A 34 -10.62 -7.73 -21.42
N PHE A 35 -9.75 -7.10 -22.20
CA PHE A 35 -8.48 -6.56 -21.69
C PHE A 35 -8.69 -5.34 -20.80
N ASP A 36 -9.52 -4.39 -21.20
CA ASP A 36 -9.78 -3.15 -20.45
C ASP A 36 -10.49 -3.43 -19.11
N VAL A 37 -11.46 -4.34 -19.10
CA VAL A 37 -12.14 -4.75 -17.86
C VAL A 37 -11.16 -5.49 -16.94
N GLY A 38 -10.33 -6.39 -17.48
CA GLY A 38 -9.32 -7.10 -16.69
C GLY A 38 -8.32 -6.13 -16.04
N GLU A 39 -7.87 -5.13 -16.77
CA GLU A 39 -6.93 -4.14 -16.27
C GLU A 39 -7.58 -3.20 -15.23
N LYS A 40 -8.80 -2.73 -15.47
CA LYS A 40 -9.56 -1.90 -14.51
C LYS A 40 -9.89 -2.65 -13.23
N VAL A 41 -10.37 -3.90 -13.33
CA VAL A 41 -10.63 -4.73 -12.16
C VAL A 41 -9.35 -4.92 -11.35
N ASN A 42 -8.21 -5.18 -12.01
CA ASN A 42 -6.93 -5.33 -11.33
C ASN A 42 -6.46 -4.02 -10.65
N GLN A 43 -6.73 -2.86 -11.27
CA GLN A 43 -6.45 -1.55 -10.68
C GLN A 43 -7.36 -1.25 -9.50
N GLU A 44 -8.67 -1.50 -9.62
CA GLU A 44 -9.62 -1.31 -8.52
C GLU A 44 -9.34 -2.25 -7.35
N LEU A 45 -8.97 -3.52 -7.63
CA LEU A 45 -8.59 -4.46 -6.58
C LEU A 45 -7.29 -4.03 -5.86
N LYS A 46 -6.34 -3.44 -6.56
CA LYS A 46 -5.16 -2.83 -5.92
C LYS A 46 -5.54 -1.59 -5.10
N ALA A 47 -6.56 -0.85 -5.50
CA ALA A 47 -7.06 0.30 -4.76
C ALA A 47 -7.76 -0.07 -3.44
N PHE A 48 -8.22 -1.31 -3.25
CA PHE A 48 -8.68 -1.79 -1.94
C PHE A 48 -7.54 -1.96 -0.92
N GLY A 49 -6.28 -1.85 -1.35
CA GLY A 49 -5.10 -1.89 -0.50
C GLY A 49 -4.80 -3.27 0.09
N ALA A 50 -4.08 -3.24 1.21
CA ALA A 50 -3.71 -4.45 1.91
C ALA A 50 -4.95 -5.24 2.38
N ASN A 51 -4.96 -6.54 2.11
CA ASN A 51 -6.05 -7.44 2.44
C ASN A 51 -5.68 -8.45 3.55
N ILE A 52 -4.42 -8.44 3.98
CA ILE A 52 -3.92 -9.25 5.10
C ILE A 52 -3.16 -8.33 6.05
N THR A 53 -3.46 -8.46 7.34
CA THR A 53 -2.70 -7.78 8.40
C THR A 53 -2.03 -8.84 9.28
N VAL A 54 -0.71 -8.74 9.40
CA VAL A 54 0.08 -9.60 10.29
C VAL A 54 0.38 -8.82 11.56
N THR A 55 0.04 -9.40 12.69
CA THR A 55 0.25 -8.81 14.03
C THR A 55 0.95 -9.80 14.94
N SER A 56 1.47 -9.34 16.08
CA SER A 56 1.99 -10.29 17.09
C SER A 56 0.86 -11.13 17.68
N LYS A 57 1.18 -12.34 18.13
CA LYS A 57 0.21 -13.30 18.64
C LYS A 57 -0.61 -12.79 19.84
N ASN A 58 -0.06 -11.92 20.65
CA ASN A 58 -0.70 -11.32 21.83
C ASN A 58 -1.19 -9.89 21.57
N SER A 59 -1.06 -9.40 20.33
CA SER A 59 -1.59 -8.10 20.00
C SER A 59 -3.11 -8.22 19.82
N SER A 60 -3.77 -7.21 20.24
CA SER A 60 -5.17 -7.05 20.58
C SER A 60 -6.21 -7.16 19.47
N ILE A 61 -6.02 -7.98 18.43
CA ILE A 61 -7.17 -8.36 17.58
C ILE A 61 -8.28 -9.00 18.44
N LEU A 62 -7.88 -9.73 19.49
CA LEU A 62 -8.82 -10.23 20.50
C LEU A 62 -9.46 -9.09 21.30
N LYS A 63 -8.76 -7.95 21.52
CA LYS A 63 -9.31 -6.76 22.17
C LYS A 63 -10.42 -6.12 21.33
N ASP A 64 -10.18 -5.92 20.05
CA ASP A 64 -11.15 -5.30 19.14
C ASP A 64 -12.38 -6.18 18.90
N ILE A 65 -12.21 -7.53 18.92
CA ILE A 65 -13.33 -8.47 18.73
C ILE A 65 -14.10 -8.69 20.02
N TYR A 66 -13.46 -8.70 21.18
CA TYR A 66 -14.09 -9.05 22.47
C TYR A 66 -14.24 -7.89 23.43
N GLY A 67 -13.80 -6.67 23.06
CA GLY A 67 -13.95 -5.47 23.92
C GLY A 67 -13.20 -5.57 25.25
N LEU A 68 -12.13 -6.36 25.32
CA LEU A 68 -11.33 -6.54 26.52
C LEU A 68 -10.20 -5.52 26.55
N ASP A 69 -10.48 -4.32 27.05
CA ASP A 69 -9.48 -3.28 27.32
C ASP A 69 -8.59 -3.66 28.52
N ASP A 70 -7.68 -4.58 28.31
CA ASP A 70 -6.60 -4.82 29.28
C ASP A 70 -5.40 -3.94 28.93
N GLU A 71 -5.46 -2.66 29.33
CA GLU A 71 -4.36 -1.69 29.17
C GLU A 71 -3.08 -2.11 29.92
N SER A 72 -3.14 -3.16 30.75
CA SER A 72 -2.03 -3.65 31.54
C SER A 72 -1.17 -4.69 30.85
N ALA A 73 -1.62 -5.26 29.73
CA ALA A 73 -0.82 -6.24 28.99
C ALA A 73 0.32 -5.56 28.21
N PRO A 74 1.57 -6.01 28.35
CA PRO A 74 2.68 -5.43 27.60
C PRO A 74 2.45 -5.62 26.11
N LYS A 75 2.56 -4.52 25.33
CA LYS A 75 2.44 -4.54 23.87
C LYS A 75 3.58 -5.38 23.31
N GLU A 76 3.24 -6.45 22.62
CA GLU A 76 4.22 -7.26 21.88
C GLU A 76 4.39 -6.72 20.46
N TYR A 77 5.64 -6.66 20.04
CA TYR A 77 6.03 -6.19 18.72
C TYR A 77 6.53 -7.34 17.86
N LEU A 78 6.31 -7.23 16.56
CA LEU A 78 7.01 -8.05 15.57
C LEU A 78 8.46 -7.55 15.44
N LYS A 79 9.36 -8.45 15.04
CA LYS A 79 10.75 -8.08 14.74
C LYS A 79 10.86 -7.73 13.27
N GLU A 80 11.45 -6.58 12.96
CA GLU A 80 11.70 -6.16 11.59
C GLU A 80 12.54 -7.19 10.82
N SER A 81 13.53 -7.83 11.48
CA SER A 81 14.37 -8.88 10.89
C SER A 81 13.60 -10.09 10.36
N ASP A 82 12.39 -10.31 10.87
CA ASP A 82 11.60 -11.49 10.53
C ASP A 82 10.64 -11.24 9.35
N LEU A 83 10.52 -9.98 8.89
CA LEU A 83 9.58 -9.60 7.84
C LEU A 83 9.87 -10.29 6.50
N GLY A 84 11.13 -10.58 6.21
CA GLY A 84 11.53 -11.34 5.03
C GLY A 84 10.91 -12.74 4.96
N GLN A 85 10.54 -13.33 6.12
CA GLN A 85 9.91 -14.65 6.18
C GLN A 85 8.52 -14.65 5.51
N ILE A 86 7.83 -13.51 5.48
CA ILE A 86 6.53 -13.39 4.80
C ILE A 86 6.65 -13.77 3.31
N LYS A 87 7.80 -13.50 2.69
CA LYS A 87 8.09 -13.83 1.29
C LYS A 87 8.70 -15.24 1.11
N THR A 88 8.79 -16.06 2.13
CA THR A 88 9.28 -17.44 2.03
C THR A 88 8.19 -18.51 2.09
N ILE A 89 6.93 -18.11 2.26
CA ILE A 89 5.79 -19.02 2.30
C ILE A 89 5.48 -19.61 0.92
N PHE A 90 4.73 -20.72 0.90
CA PHE A 90 4.35 -21.40 -0.34
C PHE A 90 3.66 -20.48 -1.37
N TRP A 91 2.85 -19.53 -0.89
CA TRP A 91 2.09 -18.60 -1.72
C TRP A 91 2.81 -17.26 -1.98
N THR A 92 4.12 -17.24 -1.87
CA THR A 92 4.96 -16.02 -2.01
C THR A 92 4.70 -15.24 -3.29
N ASN A 93 4.42 -15.93 -4.41
CA ASN A 93 4.17 -15.30 -5.72
C ASN A 93 2.87 -14.49 -5.74
N ASN A 94 1.94 -14.76 -4.83
CA ASN A 94 0.69 -14.01 -4.71
C ASN A 94 0.84 -12.74 -3.86
N ILE A 95 1.95 -12.57 -3.13
CA ILE A 95 2.23 -11.38 -2.36
C ILE A 95 2.81 -10.32 -3.30
N VAL A 96 2.02 -9.29 -3.54
CA VAL A 96 2.35 -8.17 -4.45
C VAL A 96 3.18 -7.12 -3.76
N ALA A 97 2.78 -6.75 -2.54
CA ALA A 97 3.46 -5.76 -1.72
C ALA A 97 3.20 -6.00 -0.24
N LEU A 98 4.07 -5.49 0.60
CA LEU A 98 3.90 -5.44 2.05
C LEU A 98 4.53 -4.15 2.59
N SER A 99 4.03 -3.69 3.73
CA SER A 99 4.64 -2.59 4.47
C SER A 99 4.46 -2.78 5.96
N PRO A 100 5.51 -2.60 6.76
CA PRO A 100 5.43 -2.57 8.20
C PRO A 100 4.88 -1.23 8.70
N HIS A 101 4.24 -1.26 9.87
CA HIS A 101 3.78 -0.06 10.55
C HIS A 101 4.22 -0.10 12.01
N LEU A 102 4.74 1.03 12.48
CA LEU A 102 5.01 1.29 13.88
C LEU A 102 4.32 2.59 14.27
N ASN A 103 3.26 2.50 15.05
CA ASN A 103 2.43 3.63 15.42
C ASN A 103 2.77 4.11 16.83
N GLY A 104 2.82 5.44 16.99
CA GLY A 104 3.09 6.07 18.26
C GLY A 104 2.75 7.54 18.27
N HIS A 105 3.23 8.24 19.27
CA HIS A 105 3.06 9.69 19.41
C HIS A 105 4.43 10.32 19.67
N VAL A 106 4.65 11.46 19.06
CA VAL A 106 5.81 12.31 19.35
C VAL A 106 5.33 13.67 19.85
N THR A 107 6.10 14.27 20.75
CA THR A 107 5.81 15.62 21.24
C THR A 107 6.65 16.62 20.49
N LEU A 108 6.01 17.52 19.75
CA LEU A 108 6.67 18.63 19.08
C LEU A 108 7.19 19.65 20.09
N ASP A 109 8.18 20.46 19.69
CA ASP A 109 8.76 21.51 20.56
C ASP A 109 7.74 22.56 21.03
N ASN A 110 6.60 22.70 20.34
CA ASN A 110 5.47 23.53 20.77
C ASN A 110 4.60 22.87 21.84
N GLY A 111 4.94 21.68 22.33
CA GLY A 111 4.21 20.93 23.34
C GLY A 111 3.00 20.13 22.82
N VAL A 112 2.75 20.15 21.51
CA VAL A 112 1.65 19.37 20.90
C VAL A 112 2.09 17.94 20.69
N SER A 113 1.31 16.99 21.18
CA SER A 113 1.50 15.57 20.90
C SER A 113 0.77 15.22 19.59
N VAL A 114 1.52 14.67 18.64
CA VAL A 114 1.00 14.29 17.32
C VAL A 114 1.20 12.80 17.08
N PRO A 115 0.24 12.13 16.43
CA PRO A 115 0.41 10.74 16.04
C PRO A 115 1.45 10.65 14.92
N VAL A 116 2.27 9.60 14.99
CA VAL A 116 3.30 9.29 14.00
C VAL A 116 3.22 7.81 13.63
N SER A 117 3.31 7.53 12.34
CA SER A 117 3.38 6.19 11.78
C SER A 117 4.71 6.01 11.04
N GLY A 118 5.48 5.02 11.45
CA GLY A 118 6.71 4.61 10.78
C GLY A 118 6.44 3.49 9.80
N THR A 119 6.87 3.67 8.56
CA THR A 119 6.59 2.69 7.48
C THR A 119 7.71 2.68 6.44
N TRP A 120 7.62 1.78 5.47
CA TRP A 120 8.44 1.78 4.27
C TRP A 120 7.68 2.44 3.12
N PHE A 121 8.37 3.29 2.35
CA PHE A 121 7.76 3.93 1.17
C PHE A 121 8.08 3.18 -0.12
N ASP A 122 9.38 3.01 -0.44
CA ASP A 122 9.92 2.27 -1.60
C ASP A 122 11.14 1.48 -1.13
N HIS A 123 10.90 0.39 -0.41
CA HIS A 123 11.92 -0.40 0.26
C HIS A 123 12.37 -1.59 -0.58
N LYS A 124 13.68 -1.82 -0.62
CA LYS A 124 14.31 -2.98 -1.26
C LYS A 124 14.70 -3.99 -0.20
N MET A 125 14.01 -5.12 -0.22
CA MET A 125 14.26 -6.23 0.69
C MET A 125 15.01 -7.34 -0.02
N ASP A 126 16.17 -7.73 0.49
CA ASP A 126 16.89 -8.91 0.03
C ASP A 126 16.23 -10.16 0.61
N LEU A 127 15.75 -11.04 -0.24
CA LEU A 127 15.12 -12.29 0.16
C LEU A 127 16.17 -13.38 0.39
N PRO A 128 15.88 -14.37 1.27
CA PRO A 128 16.75 -15.52 1.44
C PRO A 128 17.00 -16.33 0.16
N THR A 129 16.15 -16.15 -0.85
CA THR A 129 16.28 -16.75 -2.20
C THR A 129 17.34 -16.07 -3.06
N GLY A 130 17.88 -14.92 -2.64
CA GLY A 130 18.80 -14.08 -3.42
C GLY A 130 18.11 -13.10 -4.37
N GLU A 131 16.78 -13.05 -4.36
CA GLU A 131 15.99 -12.08 -5.12
C GLU A 131 15.80 -10.79 -4.33
N VAL A 132 15.70 -9.65 -5.03
CA VAL A 132 15.35 -8.36 -4.44
C VAL A 132 13.85 -8.12 -4.60
N PHE A 133 13.14 -7.95 -3.49
CA PHE A 133 11.72 -7.62 -3.48
C PHE A 133 11.53 -6.14 -3.14
N VAL A 134 10.93 -5.40 -4.07
CA VAL A 134 10.65 -3.97 -3.88
C VAL A 134 9.23 -3.83 -3.34
N THR A 135 9.05 -3.08 -2.24
CA THR A 135 7.79 -3.03 -1.51
C THR A 135 7.66 -1.72 -0.72
N GLY A 136 6.48 -1.46 -0.16
CA GLY A 136 6.19 -0.27 0.65
C GLY A 136 4.85 0.37 0.32
N GLU A 137 4.55 1.50 0.97
CA GLU A 137 3.26 2.20 0.87
C GLU A 137 2.93 2.68 -0.54
N GLN A 138 3.92 3.05 -1.34
CA GLN A 138 3.70 3.45 -2.74
C GLN A 138 3.00 2.36 -3.57
N TYR A 139 3.24 1.09 -3.22
CA TYR A 139 2.66 -0.06 -3.90
C TYR A 139 1.33 -0.53 -3.27
N LEU A 140 1.13 -0.25 -1.97
CA LEU A 140 -0.06 -0.63 -1.22
C LEU A 140 -1.18 0.40 -1.32
N LYS A 141 -0.84 1.68 -1.34
CA LYS A 141 -1.75 2.83 -1.23
C LYS A 141 -1.74 3.67 -2.51
N SER A 142 -2.02 3.04 -3.65
CA SER A 142 -1.98 3.69 -4.97
C SER A 142 -3.02 4.83 -5.14
N TRP A 143 -4.01 4.92 -4.26
CA TRP A 143 -5.03 5.99 -4.25
C TRP A 143 -4.61 7.23 -3.46
N TRP A 144 -3.53 7.15 -2.69
CA TRP A 144 -3.03 8.30 -1.98
C TRP A 144 -2.67 9.44 -2.94
N GLN A 145 -3.18 10.63 -2.64
CA GLN A 145 -2.84 11.84 -3.38
C GLN A 145 -1.81 12.62 -2.59
N LEU A 146 -0.72 12.95 -3.24
CA LEU A 146 0.42 13.62 -2.62
C LEU A 146 0.64 14.99 -3.27
N ASP A 147 0.62 16.05 -2.45
CA ASP A 147 1.14 17.37 -2.83
C ASP A 147 2.57 17.49 -2.35
N GLY A 148 3.51 17.07 -3.21
CA GLY A 148 4.92 17.00 -2.89
C GLY A 148 5.60 15.78 -3.47
N GLU A 149 6.59 15.26 -2.75
CA GLU A 149 7.42 14.13 -3.15
C GLU A 149 7.40 13.06 -2.08
N TRP A 150 7.49 11.80 -2.50
CA TRP A 150 7.64 10.69 -1.57
C TRP A 150 9.00 10.80 -0.86
N PRO A 151 9.06 10.54 0.46
CA PRO A 151 10.32 10.49 1.17
C PRO A 151 11.22 9.39 0.59
N GLU A 152 12.49 9.71 0.36
CA GLU A 152 13.49 8.70 0.00
C GLU A 152 14.07 8.05 1.26
N GLU A 153 14.39 6.76 1.20
CA GLU A 153 14.99 6.03 2.33
C GLU A 153 16.30 6.63 2.83
N LYS A 154 17.01 7.34 1.95
CA LYS A 154 18.26 8.04 2.28
C LYS A 154 18.05 9.31 3.09
N GLU A 155 16.84 9.86 3.08
CA GLU A 155 16.47 11.07 3.76
C GLU A 155 15.70 10.74 5.03
N GLU A 156 16.39 10.25 6.06
CA GLU A 156 15.79 9.76 7.31
C GLU A 156 14.82 10.75 7.96
N ASN A 157 15.00 12.06 7.78
CA ASN A 157 14.17 13.09 8.39
C ASN A 157 13.00 13.54 7.49
N SER A 158 12.92 13.05 6.26
CA SER A 158 11.86 13.42 5.32
C SER A 158 10.55 12.71 5.67
N VAL A 159 9.44 13.46 5.75
CA VAL A 159 8.15 12.92 6.18
C VAL A 159 7.00 13.41 5.31
N LEU A 160 5.92 12.64 5.27
CA LEU A 160 4.61 13.08 4.81
C LEU A 160 3.78 13.53 6.01
N VAL A 161 3.00 14.58 5.82
CA VAL A 161 2.04 15.04 6.82
C VAL A 161 0.65 14.93 6.23
N GLY A 162 -0.26 14.29 6.96
CA GLY A 162 -1.66 14.19 6.55
C GLY A 162 -2.31 15.57 6.48
N LYS A 163 -3.23 15.76 5.54
CA LYS A 163 -3.81 17.09 5.23
C LYS A 163 -4.50 17.74 6.44
N ASP A 164 -5.19 16.94 7.26
CA ASP A 164 -5.93 17.44 8.39
C ASP A 164 -4.98 17.89 9.51
N LEU A 165 -3.90 17.13 9.73
CA LEU A 165 -2.83 17.50 10.64
C LEU A 165 -2.08 18.73 10.13
N ALA A 166 -1.73 18.77 8.85
CA ALA A 166 -1.07 19.93 8.25
C ALA A 166 -1.89 21.22 8.39
N ALA A 167 -3.21 21.12 8.18
CA ALA A 167 -4.13 22.25 8.40
C ALA A 167 -4.17 22.70 9.85
N SER A 168 -4.20 21.77 10.82
CA SER A 168 -4.25 22.06 12.25
C SER A 168 -2.97 22.71 12.77
N LEU A 169 -1.82 22.26 12.29
CA LEU A 169 -0.50 22.77 12.65
C LEU A 169 -0.05 23.95 11.79
N HIS A 170 -0.81 24.32 10.75
CA HIS A 170 -0.46 25.35 9.75
C HIS A 170 0.89 25.07 9.05
N VAL A 171 1.17 23.82 8.75
CA VAL A 171 2.42 23.35 8.17
C VAL A 171 2.28 23.17 6.66
N LYS A 172 3.36 23.48 5.93
CA LYS A 172 3.46 23.36 4.47
C LYS A 172 4.66 22.53 4.06
N LYS A 173 4.67 22.09 2.80
CA LYS A 173 5.85 21.44 2.19
C LYS A 173 7.09 22.31 2.37
N GLY A 174 8.18 21.70 2.84
CA GLY A 174 9.47 22.32 3.13
C GLY A 174 9.63 22.81 4.57
N ASP A 175 8.56 22.82 5.37
CA ASP A 175 8.66 23.21 6.77
C ASP A 175 9.39 22.14 7.60
N THR A 176 9.98 22.58 8.71
CA THR A 176 10.67 21.70 9.65
C THR A 176 9.90 21.64 10.96
N LEU A 177 9.59 20.44 11.41
CA LEU A 177 8.94 20.14 12.69
C LEU A 177 9.98 19.56 13.65
N SER A 178 10.32 20.29 14.68
CA SER A 178 11.22 19.78 15.73
C SER A 178 10.43 19.03 16.79
N TYR A 179 10.97 17.89 17.22
CA TYR A 179 10.36 17.04 18.25
C TYR A 179 11.41 16.52 19.21
N THR A 180 10.93 16.02 20.34
CA THR A 180 11.78 15.40 21.36
C THR A 180 11.57 13.90 21.36
N ASN A 181 12.64 13.13 21.19
CA ASN A 181 12.67 11.69 21.28
C ASN A 181 12.34 11.22 22.71
N LYS A 182 12.02 9.96 22.85
CA LYS A 182 11.73 9.35 24.15
C LYS A 182 12.95 9.36 25.11
N ASP A 183 14.15 9.35 24.57
CA ASP A 183 15.43 9.47 25.29
C ASP A 183 15.80 10.90 25.70
N GLY A 184 14.97 11.89 25.31
CA GLY A 184 15.21 13.32 25.56
C GLY A 184 16.08 14.01 24.50
N THR A 185 16.56 13.31 23.49
CA THR A 185 17.28 13.95 22.38
C THR A 185 16.31 14.63 21.42
N LYS A 186 16.79 15.68 20.73
CA LYS A 186 15.99 16.40 19.75
C LYS A 186 16.14 15.78 18.37
N GLY A 187 14.99 15.64 17.70
CA GLY A 187 14.90 15.27 16.29
C GLY A 187 14.19 16.37 15.49
N SER A 188 14.22 16.24 14.18
CA SER A 188 13.49 17.12 13.29
C SER A 188 12.93 16.34 12.10
N PHE A 189 11.70 16.66 11.73
CA PHE A 189 11.07 16.19 10.50
C PHE A 189 11.06 17.33 9.48
N ILE A 190 11.36 16.99 8.22
CA ILE A 190 11.26 17.90 7.08
C ILE A 190 10.06 17.43 6.24
N VAL A 191 9.09 18.30 6.04
CA VAL A 191 7.87 17.98 5.31
C VAL A 191 8.16 17.91 3.81
N SER A 192 8.23 16.72 3.24
CA SER A 192 8.41 16.49 1.80
C SER A 192 7.11 16.63 1.01
N GLY A 193 5.98 16.35 1.66
CA GLY A 193 4.68 16.44 1.02
C GLY A 193 3.52 16.41 2.00
N ILE A 194 2.37 16.88 1.53
CA ILE A 194 1.08 16.79 2.22
C ILE A 194 0.28 15.65 1.59
N LEU A 195 -0.13 14.70 2.42
CA LEU A 195 -0.86 13.51 2.03
C LEU A 195 -2.36 13.71 2.17
N THR A 196 -3.11 13.24 1.18
CA THR A 196 -4.56 13.04 1.25
C THR A 196 -4.87 11.58 0.97
N GLY A 197 -5.22 10.84 1.99
CA GLY A 197 -5.56 9.42 1.93
C GLY A 197 -7.05 9.14 2.02
N GLY A 198 -7.77 9.98 2.76
CA GLY A 198 -9.20 9.84 3.05
C GLY A 198 -9.50 8.97 4.27
N GLY A 199 -8.51 8.65 5.09
CA GLY A 199 -8.60 7.85 6.30
C GLY A 199 -7.87 8.48 7.50
N GLU A 200 -7.45 7.63 8.44
CA GLU A 200 -6.74 8.04 9.66
C GLU A 200 -5.39 8.68 9.34
N GLU A 201 -4.77 8.31 8.23
CA GLU A 201 -3.51 8.86 7.73
C GLU A 201 -3.57 10.37 7.46
N ASP A 202 -4.76 10.94 7.25
CA ASP A 202 -4.92 12.39 7.08
C ASP A 202 -4.64 13.18 8.38
N GLY A 203 -4.66 12.49 9.53
CA GLY A 203 -4.42 13.05 10.86
C GLY A 203 -3.04 12.79 11.45
N GLU A 204 -2.10 12.17 10.73
CA GLU A 204 -0.81 11.74 11.30
C GLU A 204 0.40 12.18 10.48
N ILE A 205 1.59 12.05 11.08
CA ILE A 205 2.88 12.17 10.40
C ILE A 205 3.28 10.77 9.97
N ILE A 206 3.58 10.58 8.68
CA ILE A 206 4.08 9.33 8.14
C ILE A 206 5.56 9.50 7.81
N ALA A 207 6.40 8.75 8.49
CA ALA A 207 7.84 8.84 8.38
C ALA A 207 8.45 7.48 8.04
N TYR A 208 9.72 7.50 7.63
CA TYR A 208 10.48 6.28 7.42
C TYR A 208 10.60 5.48 8.73
N LEU A 209 10.42 4.15 8.66
CA LEU A 209 10.34 3.27 9.82
C LEU A 209 11.49 3.45 10.82
N PRO A 210 12.77 3.44 10.44
CA PRO A 210 13.88 3.63 11.38
C PRO A 210 13.84 4.95 12.13
N THR A 211 13.34 6.01 11.50
CA THR A 211 13.20 7.33 12.12
C THR A 211 12.20 7.30 13.27
N VAL A 212 11.04 6.66 13.05
CA VAL A 212 10.02 6.50 14.10
C VAL A 212 10.47 5.52 15.18
N GLN A 213 11.14 4.43 14.80
CA GLN A 213 11.72 3.49 15.76
C GLN A 213 12.67 4.20 16.72
N LYS A 214 13.55 5.05 16.20
CA LYS A 214 14.48 5.85 17.01
C LYS A 214 13.73 6.87 17.88
N ALA A 215 12.73 7.58 17.32
CA ALA A 215 11.95 8.55 18.06
C ALA A 215 11.20 7.93 19.26
N LEU A 216 10.72 6.69 19.09
CA LEU A 216 9.97 5.96 20.12
C LEU A 216 10.85 5.05 21.00
N GLY A 217 12.15 4.89 20.69
CA GLY A 217 13.05 3.95 21.39
C GLY A 217 12.65 2.49 21.18
N LEU A 218 12.21 2.14 19.97
CA LEU A 218 11.67 0.83 19.59
C LEU A 218 12.40 0.28 18.35
N GLU A 219 13.72 0.41 18.31
CA GLU A 219 14.55 -0.06 17.20
C GLU A 219 14.31 -1.53 16.88
N GLY A 220 14.16 -1.85 15.60
CA GLY A 220 13.93 -3.21 15.11
C GLY A 220 12.55 -3.80 15.45
N LYS A 221 11.61 -2.96 15.95
CA LYS A 221 10.26 -3.38 16.33
C LYS A 221 9.22 -2.79 15.39
N VAL A 222 8.15 -3.55 15.19
CA VAL A 222 7.03 -3.22 14.31
C VAL A 222 5.71 -3.65 14.98
N ASP A 223 4.68 -2.85 14.86
CA ASP A 223 3.34 -3.19 15.40
C ASP A 223 2.62 -4.19 14.54
N THR A 224 2.52 -3.85 13.25
CA THR A 224 1.75 -4.61 12.28
C THR A 224 2.47 -4.60 10.93
N VAL A 225 2.14 -5.58 10.09
CA VAL A 225 2.55 -5.59 8.69
C VAL A 225 1.31 -5.75 7.83
N THR A 226 1.09 -4.79 6.96
CA THR A 226 0.04 -4.87 5.95
C THR A 226 0.58 -5.56 4.71
N VAL A 227 -0.18 -6.50 4.16
CA VAL A 227 0.22 -7.30 3.00
C VAL A 227 -0.88 -7.24 1.95
N LEU A 228 -0.51 -6.97 0.71
CA LEU A 228 -1.37 -7.10 -0.45
C LEU A 228 -1.12 -8.44 -1.12
N SER A 229 -2.12 -9.32 -1.07
CA SER A 229 -2.05 -10.64 -1.68
C SER A 229 -3.18 -10.84 -2.68
N LEU A 230 -2.87 -11.42 -3.83
CA LEU A 230 -3.84 -11.76 -4.87
C LEU A 230 -4.68 -13.01 -4.53
N ILE A 231 -4.27 -13.77 -3.52
CA ILE A 231 -4.90 -15.07 -3.22
C ILE A 231 -6.37 -14.91 -2.76
N HIS A 232 -6.65 -13.87 -1.97
CA HIS A 232 -8.03 -13.59 -1.51
C HIS A 232 -8.90 -12.92 -2.57
N ILE A 233 -8.29 -12.43 -3.65
CA ILE A 233 -8.99 -11.79 -4.75
C ILE A 233 -9.54 -12.85 -5.72
N SER A 234 -8.82 -13.98 -5.86
CA SER A 234 -9.17 -15.05 -6.78
C SER A 234 -10.02 -16.18 -6.16
N GLU A 235 -10.06 -16.32 -4.83
CA GLU A 235 -10.81 -17.38 -4.13
C GLU A 235 -11.65 -16.82 -2.97
N PRO A 236 -12.78 -16.10 -3.23
CA PRO A 236 -13.57 -15.50 -2.16
C PRO A 236 -14.40 -16.47 -1.32
N THR A 237 -14.37 -17.79 -1.54
CA THR A 237 -15.39 -18.70 -0.98
C THR A 237 -14.91 -20.08 -0.53
N ARG A 238 -13.65 -20.35 -0.26
CA ARG A 238 -13.32 -21.60 0.43
C ARG A 238 -13.40 -21.42 1.95
N PRO A 239 -14.43 -21.98 2.63
CA PRO A 239 -14.40 -22.06 4.08
C PRO A 239 -13.22 -22.93 4.49
N LEU A 240 -12.33 -22.38 5.30
CA LEU A 240 -11.26 -23.14 5.96
C LEU A 240 -11.92 -24.12 6.93
N TYR A 241 -12.16 -25.34 6.52
CA TYR A 241 -12.42 -26.43 7.45
C TYR A 241 -11.11 -26.74 8.16
N ILE A 242 -10.98 -26.24 9.38
CA ILE A 242 -9.94 -26.70 10.31
C ILE A 242 -10.37 -28.11 10.71
N SER A 243 -9.73 -29.10 10.15
CA SER A 243 -9.78 -30.48 10.63
C SER A 243 -8.93 -30.57 11.90
N TYR A 244 -9.57 -31.00 13.00
CA TYR A 244 -8.93 -31.33 14.28
C TYR A 244 -8.02 -32.56 14.12
#